data_a6dd53e91a406d7ccf4c0c56512fd678
#
_entry.id   a6dd53e91a406d7ccf4c0c56512fd678
#
_cell.length_a   1.000
_cell.length_b   1.000
_cell.length_c   1.000
_cell.angle_alpha   90.00
_cell.angle_beta   90.00
_cell.angle_gamma   90.00
#
_symmetry.space_group_name_H-M   'P 1'
#
loop_
_entity.id
_entity.type
_entity.pdbx_description
1 polymer ?
#
loop_
_entity_poly.entity_id
_entity_poly.type
_entity_poly.pdbx_seq_one_letter_code
_entity_poly.pdbx_strand_id
1 'polypeptide(L)'
;MRRPGIERLLPAAYQRACVPGSVLWALLDVMEALHAPDEAVLAEVDALFAPYQAPGPMVAYLARWVAMDHVVAVPRRDAPLPLPLSRLRDLVAHGALLASWRGTPYGLRTALELATGVTGFVLDEPAEQPFHVVVRVPATAADQLALVSRIVEAEKPVAVTAEITIEDSPAERAVGRASVPSPPVGPTPVVPTSADPAPEEPS
;
A
#
# COMPACT_ATOMS: atom_id res chain seq x y z
N MET A 1 18.49 -22.38 -28.47
CA MET A 1 19.52 -23.09 -29.25
C MET A 1 20.60 -22.13 -29.66
N ARG A 2 21.76 -22.14 -28.97
CA ARG A 2 22.90 -21.22 -29.26
C ARG A 2 23.97 -21.85 -30.14
N ARG A 3 23.94 -23.17 -30.31
CA ARG A 3 24.94 -23.89 -31.09
C ARG A 3 25.26 -23.24 -32.44
N PRO A 4 24.30 -22.88 -33.31
CA PRO A 4 24.60 -22.23 -34.57
C PRO A 4 25.29 -20.85 -34.39
N GLY A 5 25.06 -20.17 -33.26
CA GLY A 5 25.76 -18.94 -32.90
C GLY A 5 27.21 -19.17 -32.51
N ILE A 6 27.44 -20.18 -31.66
CA ILE A 6 28.79 -20.56 -31.23
C ILE A 6 29.62 -21.09 -32.43
N GLU A 7 29.04 -21.94 -33.29
CA GLU A 7 29.69 -22.44 -34.48
C GLU A 7 30.19 -21.32 -35.40
N ARG A 8 29.43 -20.26 -35.59
CA ARG A 8 29.84 -19.09 -36.39
C ARG A 8 31.01 -18.31 -35.79
N LEU A 9 31.17 -18.36 -34.48
CA LEU A 9 32.26 -17.67 -33.78
C LEU A 9 33.58 -18.50 -33.77
N LEU A 10 33.51 -19.80 -34.10
CA LEU A 10 34.70 -20.63 -34.19
C LEU A 10 35.54 -20.24 -35.38
N PRO A 11 36.88 -20.36 -35.28
CA PRO A 11 37.75 -20.28 -36.45
C PRO A 11 37.35 -21.26 -37.56
N ALA A 12 37.54 -20.91 -38.82
CA ALA A 12 37.09 -21.69 -39.98
C ALA A 12 37.56 -23.16 -40.00
N ALA A 13 38.73 -23.43 -39.40
CA ALA A 13 39.23 -24.81 -39.25
C ALA A 13 38.33 -25.67 -38.35
N TYR A 14 37.87 -25.08 -37.24
CA TYR A 14 36.99 -25.79 -36.32
C TYR A 14 35.55 -25.88 -36.84
N GLN A 15 35.07 -24.87 -37.56
CA GLN A 15 33.76 -24.91 -38.22
C GLN A 15 33.68 -26.10 -39.18
N ARG A 16 34.75 -26.36 -39.97
CA ARG A 16 34.84 -27.50 -40.91
C ARG A 16 34.91 -28.84 -40.17
N ALA A 17 35.49 -28.90 -38.96
CA ALA A 17 35.61 -30.09 -38.16
C ALA A 17 34.34 -30.36 -37.31
N CYS A 18 33.44 -29.40 -37.18
CA CYS A 18 32.21 -29.52 -36.41
C CYS A 18 31.13 -30.27 -37.21
N VAL A 19 31.33 -31.57 -37.43
CA VAL A 19 30.38 -32.42 -38.11
C VAL A 19 29.65 -33.34 -37.12
N PRO A 20 28.41 -33.76 -37.39
CA PRO A 20 27.66 -34.66 -36.52
C PRO A 20 28.49 -35.90 -36.19
N GLY A 21 28.61 -36.23 -34.88
CA GLY A 21 29.40 -37.35 -34.40
C GLY A 21 30.89 -37.07 -34.14
N SER A 22 31.40 -35.88 -34.48
CA SER A 22 32.74 -35.48 -34.09
C SER A 22 32.86 -35.14 -32.60
N VAL A 23 34.09 -35.22 -32.08
CA VAL A 23 34.37 -34.83 -30.67
C VAL A 23 33.98 -33.38 -30.40
N LEU A 24 34.25 -32.47 -31.32
CA LEU A 24 33.89 -31.07 -31.21
C LEU A 24 32.35 -30.89 -31.17
N TRP A 25 31.64 -31.65 -32.01
CA TRP A 25 30.18 -31.67 -31.96
C TRP A 25 29.64 -32.08 -30.60
N ALA A 26 30.14 -33.21 -30.04
CA ALA A 26 29.72 -33.72 -28.72
C ALA A 26 30.06 -32.73 -27.61
N LEU A 27 31.23 -32.06 -27.69
CA LEU A 27 31.63 -31.05 -26.71
C LEU A 27 30.67 -29.84 -26.71
N LEU A 28 30.34 -29.33 -27.88
CA LEU A 28 29.39 -28.20 -27.99
C LEU A 28 28.00 -28.57 -27.51
N ASP A 29 27.57 -29.81 -27.73
CA ASP A 29 26.27 -30.32 -27.26
C ASP A 29 26.21 -30.40 -25.72
N VAL A 30 27.27 -30.86 -25.09
CA VAL A 30 27.40 -30.84 -23.62
C VAL A 30 27.43 -29.43 -23.07
N MET A 31 28.17 -28.52 -23.69
CA MET A 31 28.23 -27.11 -23.28
C MET A 31 26.85 -26.45 -23.40
N GLU A 32 26.11 -26.68 -24.50
CA GLU A 32 24.74 -26.19 -24.66
C GLU A 32 23.81 -26.71 -23.55
N ALA A 33 23.89 -28.01 -23.26
CA ALA A 33 23.10 -28.66 -22.23
C ALA A 33 23.39 -28.12 -20.82
N LEU A 34 24.67 -27.81 -20.52
CA LEU A 34 25.07 -27.22 -19.24
C LEU A 34 24.57 -25.80 -19.07
N HIS A 35 24.50 -25.02 -20.13
CA HIS A 35 24.07 -23.61 -20.08
C HIS A 35 22.55 -23.42 -20.29
N ALA A 36 21.84 -24.41 -20.78
CA ALA A 36 20.41 -24.30 -21.08
C ALA A 36 19.56 -23.86 -19.88
N PRO A 37 19.77 -24.31 -18.62
CA PRO A 37 19.02 -23.84 -17.46
C PRO A 37 19.24 -22.35 -17.20
N ASP A 38 20.49 -21.87 -17.28
CA ASP A 38 20.81 -20.47 -17.03
C ASP A 38 20.22 -19.55 -18.12
N GLU A 39 20.23 -20.05 -19.35
CA GLU A 39 19.63 -19.34 -20.49
C GLU A 39 18.10 -19.24 -20.37
N ALA A 40 17.44 -20.25 -19.84
CA ALA A 40 16.01 -20.20 -19.57
C ALA A 40 15.68 -19.11 -18.56
N VAL A 41 16.47 -19.00 -17.48
CA VAL A 41 16.31 -17.91 -16.48
C VAL A 41 16.56 -16.54 -17.11
N LEU A 42 17.62 -16.41 -17.93
CA LEU A 42 17.93 -15.14 -18.60
C LEU A 42 16.89 -14.74 -19.64
N ALA A 43 16.23 -15.69 -20.28
CA ALA A 43 15.14 -15.41 -21.23
C ALA A 43 13.89 -14.84 -20.55
N GLU A 44 13.71 -15.11 -19.26
CA GLU A 44 12.58 -14.67 -18.46
C GLU A 44 12.98 -13.62 -17.40
N VAL A 45 14.17 -13.01 -17.55
CA VAL A 45 14.69 -12.06 -16.55
C VAL A 45 13.75 -10.90 -16.28
N ASP A 46 13.07 -10.41 -17.31
CA ASP A 46 12.09 -9.31 -17.15
C ASP A 46 10.94 -9.71 -16.23
N ALA A 47 10.50 -10.95 -16.28
CA ALA A 47 9.45 -11.46 -15.38
C ALA A 47 9.88 -11.49 -13.91
N LEU A 48 11.18 -11.66 -13.63
CA LEU A 48 11.71 -11.59 -12.26
C LEU A 48 11.58 -10.19 -11.63
N PHE A 49 11.60 -9.15 -12.44
CA PHE A 49 11.46 -7.76 -11.98
C PHE A 49 10.03 -7.24 -12.11
N ALA A 50 9.13 -7.99 -12.72
CA ALA A 50 7.71 -7.63 -12.80
C ALA A 50 6.99 -8.09 -11.52
N PRO A 51 6.46 -7.19 -10.66
CA PRO A 51 5.92 -7.56 -9.34
C PRO A 51 4.84 -8.63 -9.39
N TYR A 52 4.01 -8.63 -10.43
CA TYR A 52 2.90 -9.57 -10.58
C TYR A 52 3.31 -10.93 -11.16
N GLN A 53 4.48 -11.03 -11.81
CA GLN A 53 4.98 -12.26 -12.44
C GLN A 53 6.08 -12.92 -11.59
N ALA A 54 6.85 -12.13 -10.87
CA ALA A 54 7.97 -12.58 -10.05
C ALA A 54 7.55 -13.64 -9.02
N PRO A 55 8.39 -14.65 -8.74
CA PRO A 55 8.18 -15.58 -7.63
C PRO A 55 8.08 -14.86 -6.28
N GLY A 56 7.28 -15.38 -5.34
CA GLY A 56 7.05 -14.75 -4.03
C GLY A 56 8.32 -14.31 -3.29
N PRO A 57 9.36 -15.14 -3.17
CA PRO A 57 10.62 -14.72 -2.54
C PRO A 57 11.30 -13.54 -3.25
N MET A 58 11.18 -13.47 -4.59
CA MET A 58 11.73 -12.36 -5.37
C MET A 58 10.95 -11.06 -5.12
N VAL A 59 9.62 -11.12 -4.97
CA VAL A 59 8.81 -9.95 -4.61
C VAL A 59 9.23 -9.37 -3.27
N ALA A 60 9.48 -10.21 -2.26
CA ALA A 60 10.00 -9.78 -0.97
C ALA A 60 11.40 -9.15 -1.07
N TYR A 61 12.22 -9.62 -2.01
CA TYR A 61 13.51 -9.00 -2.31
C TYR A 61 13.36 -7.65 -3.01
N LEU A 62 12.46 -7.54 -4.01
CA LEU A 62 12.15 -6.29 -4.70
C LEU A 62 11.57 -5.23 -3.76
N ALA A 63 10.81 -5.63 -2.74
CA ALA A 63 10.29 -4.70 -1.72
C ALA A 63 11.40 -3.90 -1.04
N ARG A 64 12.58 -4.50 -0.83
CA ARG A 64 13.74 -3.80 -0.27
C ARG A 64 14.33 -2.77 -1.24
N TRP A 65 14.27 -3.02 -2.53
CA TRP A 65 14.76 -2.09 -3.55
C TRP A 65 13.93 -0.82 -3.64
N VAL A 66 12.63 -0.94 -3.35
CA VAL A 66 11.71 0.21 -3.31
C VAL A 66 11.52 0.76 -1.89
N ALA A 67 12.44 0.40 -0.96
CA ALA A 67 12.47 0.86 0.43
C ALA A 67 11.18 0.53 1.22
N MET A 68 10.56 -0.63 0.92
CA MET A 68 9.41 -1.20 1.63
C MET A 68 9.82 -2.39 2.53
N ASP A 69 11.09 -2.43 2.96
CA ASP A 69 11.63 -3.50 3.80
C ASP A 69 10.93 -3.58 5.17
N HIS A 70 10.45 -2.46 5.71
CA HIS A 70 9.65 -2.41 6.93
C HIS A 70 8.35 -3.22 6.84
N VAL A 71 7.79 -3.40 5.64
CA VAL A 71 6.56 -4.19 5.43
C VAL A 71 6.83 -5.68 5.41
N VAL A 72 8.03 -6.09 4.96
CA VAL A 72 8.46 -7.50 4.86
C VAL A 72 9.29 -7.96 6.04
N ALA A 73 9.67 -7.04 6.93
CA ALA A 73 10.45 -7.36 8.11
C ALA A 73 9.67 -8.33 9.03
N VAL A 74 10.21 -9.52 9.19
CA VAL A 74 9.72 -10.54 10.13
C VAL A 74 10.75 -10.77 11.23
N PRO A 75 10.30 -11.00 12.49
CA PRO A 75 11.19 -11.22 13.60
C PRO A 75 12.04 -12.49 13.46
N ARG A 76 11.58 -13.47 12.66
CA ARG A 76 12.24 -14.75 12.42
C ARG A 76 12.18 -15.10 10.94
N ARG A 77 13.25 -15.77 10.45
CA ARG A 77 13.36 -16.18 9.03
C ARG A 77 12.20 -17.04 8.54
N ASP A 78 11.64 -17.88 9.41
CA ASP A 78 10.60 -18.86 9.07
C ASP A 78 9.18 -18.35 9.42
N ALA A 79 9.05 -17.11 9.89
CA ALA A 79 7.74 -16.54 10.15
C ALA A 79 7.06 -16.17 8.82
N PRO A 80 5.73 -16.41 8.69
CA PRO A 80 4.99 -15.98 7.51
C PRO A 80 5.12 -14.46 7.34
N LEU A 81 5.11 -14.00 6.10
CA LEU A 81 5.08 -12.57 5.81
C LEU A 81 3.86 -11.94 6.49
N PRO A 82 4.04 -10.79 7.13
CA PRO A 82 2.95 -10.11 7.84
C PRO A 82 1.87 -9.56 6.90
N LEU A 83 2.09 -9.69 5.60
CA LEU A 83 1.26 -9.17 4.54
C LEU A 83 1.00 -10.26 3.49
N PRO A 84 -0.24 -10.41 2.98
CA PRO A 84 -0.54 -11.28 1.84
C PRO A 84 0.31 -10.92 0.62
N LEU A 85 0.76 -11.93 -0.12
CA LEU A 85 1.62 -11.74 -1.29
C LEU A 85 0.99 -10.80 -2.35
N SER A 86 -0.33 -10.82 -2.50
CA SER A 86 -1.05 -9.92 -3.41
C SER A 86 -0.83 -8.46 -3.02
N ARG A 87 -0.96 -8.11 -1.74
CA ARG A 87 -0.73 -6.76 -1.23
C ARG A 87 0.72 -6.33 -1.34
N LEU A 88 1.64 -7.26 -1.08
CA LEU A 88 3.05 -6.99 -1.27
C LEU A 88 3.38 -6.68 -2.74
N ARG A 89 2.75 -7.37 -3.68
CA ARG A 89 2.88 -7.09 -5.12
C ARG A 89 2.38 -5.70 -5.48
N ASP A 90 1.22 -5.30 -4.93
CA ASP A 90 0.65 -3.97 -5.13
C ASP A 90 1.60 -2.88 -4.60
N LEU A 91 2.16 -3.04 -3.40
CA LEU A 91 3.13 -2.11 -2.82
C LEU A 91 4.39 -2.00 -3.66
N VAL A 92 4.95 -3.12 -4.13
CA VAL A 92 6.16 -3.13 -4.96
C VAL A 92 5.89 -2.48 -6.32
N ALA A 93 4.74 -2.75 -6.93
CA ALA A 93 4.35 -2.15 -8.21
C ALA A 93 4.21 -0.61 -8.11
N HIS A 94 3.77 -0.11 -6.95
CA HIS A 94 3.64 1.32 -6.69
C HIS A 94 4.86 1.92 -5.96
N GLY A 95 5.92 1.14 -5.77
CA GLY A 95 7.07 1.54 -4.96
C GLY A 95 7.72 2.85 -5.39
N ALA A 96 7.88 3.11 -6.69
CA ALA A 96 8.41 4.37 -7.20
C ALA A 96 7.50 5.57 -6.87
N LEU A 97 6.18 5.39 -6.97
CA LEU A 97 5.19 6.40 -6.59
C LEU A 97 5.30 6.69 -5.09
N LEU A 98 5.27 5.64 -4.26
CA LEU A 98 5.36 5.76 -2.81
C LEU A 98 6.65 6.43 -2.37
N ALA A 99 7.78 6.09 -3.00
CA ALA A 99 9.07 6.73 -2.74
C ALA A 99 9.04 8.23 -3.06
N SER A 100 8.40 8.64 -4.15
CA SER A 100 8.30 10.05 -4.55
C SER A 100 7.40 10.89 -3.62
N TRP A 101 6.43 10.26 -2.95
CA TRP A 101 5.49 10.92 -2.03
C TRP A 101 5.74 10.58 -0.56
N ARG A 102 6.90 9.98 -0.26
CA ARG A 102 7.27 9.64 1.12
C ARG A 102 7.25 10.87 2.03
N GLY A 103 6.73 10.72 3.23
CA GLY A 103 6.62 11.81 4.22
C GLY A 103 5.49 12.79 3.94
N THR A 104 4.62 12.54 2.96
CA THR A 104 3.42 13.33 2.72
C THR A 104 2.16 12.60 3.14
N PRO A 105 1.06 13.31 3.50
CA PRO A 105 -0.21 12.67 3.82
C PRO A 105 -0.75 11.81 2.68
N TYR A 106 -0.54 12.23 1.44
CA TYR A 106 -0.92 11.45 0.25
C TYR A 106 -0.16 10.12 0.16
N GLY A 107 1.17 10.14 0.31
CA GLY A 107 2.00 8.94 0.26
C GLY A 107 1.64 7.96 1.37
N LEU A 108 1.50 8.46 2.60
CA LEU A 108 1.13 7.63 3.74
C LEU A 108 -0.27 7.00 3.57
N ARG A 109 -1.26 7.77 3.13
CA ARG A 109 -2.60 7.22 2.84
C ARG A 109 -2.54 6.13 1.79
N THR A 110 -1.87 6.38 0.67
CA THR A 110 -1.74 5.42 -0.42
C THR A 110 -1.04 4.13 0.03
N ALA A 111 0.02 4.25 0.84
CA ALA A 111 0.70 3.08 1.40
C ALA A 111 -0.21 2.25 2.31
N LEU A 112 -1.00 2.90 3.16
CA LEU A 112 -1.97 2.24 4.04
C LEU A 112 -3.06 1.52 3.23
N GLU A 113 -3.64 2.18 2.23
CA GLU A 113 -4.70 1.60 1.39
C GLU A 113 -4.20 0.40 0.58
N LEU A 114 -3.01 0.49 -0.01
CA LEU A 114 -2.40 -0.62 -0.74
C LEU A 114 -2.07 -1.82 0.17
N ALA A 115 -1.54 -1.55 1.36
CA ALA A 115 -1.14 -2.59 2.30
C ALA A 115 -2.33 -3.31 2.92
N THR A 116 -3.34 -2.57 3.37
CA THR A 116 -4.52 -3.15 4.04
C THR A 116 -5.58 -3.62 3.04
N GLY A 117 -5.64 -2.99 1.86
CA GLY A 117 -6.71 -3.18 0.89
C GLY A 117 -8.02 -2.52 1.30
N VAL A 118 -7.98 -1.66 2.30
CA VAL A 118 -9.12 -0.87 2.77
C VAL A 118 -8.89 0.57 2.40
N THR A 119 -9.91 1.25 1.90
CA THR A 119 -9.90 2.68 1.58
C THR A 119 -10.57 3.48 2.71
N GLY A 120 -10.34 4.79 2.72
CA GLY A 120 -11.01 5.68 3.66
C GLY A 120 -10.18 6.06 4.88
N PHE A 121 -8.87 5.86 4.84
CA PHE A 121 -7.96 6.45 5.84
C PHE A 121 -7.99 7.97 5.74
N VAL A 122 -8.16 8.63 6.89
CA VAL A 122 -8.11 10.10 7.01
C VAL A 122 -6.88 10.48 7.81
N LEU A 123 -6.11 11.43 7.29
CA LEU A 123 -4.95 11.99 7.96
C LEU A 123 -5.22 13.45 8.25
N ASP A 124 -5.26 13.78 9.53
CA ASP A 124 -5.46 15.14 10.01
C ASP A 124 -4.16 15.69 10.61
N GLU A 125 -3.83 16.90 10.27
CA GLU A 125 -2.72 17.66 10.85
C GLU A 125 -3.33 18.82 11.67
N PRO A 126 -3.50 18.66 13.01
CA PRO A 126 -4.10 19.69 13.83
C PRO A 126 -3.25 20.94 13.85
N ALA A 127 -3.85 22.10 13.55
CA ALA A 127 -3.13 23.39 13.51
C ALA A 127 -2.53 23.78 14.86
N GLU A 128 -3.13 23.32 15.96
CA GLU A 128 -2.68 23.58 17.32
C GLU A 128 -1.49 22.71 17.75
N GLN A 129 -1.20 21.65 17.02
CA GLN A 129 -0.12 20.70 17.32
C GLN A 129 0.80 20.54 16.11
N PRO A 130 1.75 21.46 15.91
CA PRO A 130 2.69 21.35 14.81
C PRO A 130 3.52 20.04 14.96
N PHE A 131 3.82 19.41 13.83
CA PHE A 131 4.54 18.12 13.77
C PHE A 131 3.78 16.96 14.44
N HIS A 132 2.46 16.99 14.39
CA HIS A 132 1.61 15.91 14.84
C HIS A 132 0.63 15.52 13.74
N VAL A 133 0.42 14.22 13.54
CA VAL A 133 -0.58 13.68 12.61
C VAL A 133 -1.49 12.70 13.32
N VAL A 134 -2.79 12.85 13.11
CA VAL A 134 -3.81 11.91 13.59
C VAL A 134 -4.24 11.06 12.40
N VAL A 135 -4.00 9.75 12.50
CA VAL A 135 -4.40 8.77 11.48
C VAL A 135 -5.68 8.11 11.92
N ARG A 136 -6.78 8.41 11.23
CA ARG A 136 -8.07 7.76 11.47
C ARG A 136 -8.19 6.53 10.60
N VAL A 137 -8.32 5.39 11.27
CA VAL A 137 -8.40 4.08 10.66
C VAL A 137 -9.85 3.68 10.50
N PRO A 138 -10.31 3.34 9.30
CA PRO A 138 -11.65 2.80 9.09
C PRO A 138 -11.89 1.56 9.97
N ALA A 139 -13.08 1.42 10.54
CA ALA A 139 -13.44 0.27 11.38
C ALA A 139 -13.20 -1.09 10.67
N THR A 140 -13.30 -1.13 9.35
CA THR A 140 -13.03 -2.31 8.51
C THR A 140 -11.54 -2.71 8.48
N ALA A 141 -10.62 -1.86 8.93
CA ALA A 141 -9.19 -2.15 9.05
C ALA A 141 -8.72 -2.28 10.51
N ALA A 142 -9.64 -2.31 11.46
CA ALA A 142 -9.33 -2.37 12.90
C ALA A 142 -8.54 -3.63 13.31
N ASP A 143 -8.70 -4.73 12.62
CA ASP A 143 -7.95 -5.98 12.82
C ASP A 143 -6.49 -5.88 12.34
N GLN A 144 -6.15 -4.86 11.54
CA GLN A 144 -4.83 -4.66 10.94
C GLN A 144 -4.02 -3.53 11.62
N LEU A 145 -4.40 -3.08 12.81
CA LEU A 145 -3.74 -1.97 13.51
C LEU A 145 -2.23 -2.14 13.68
N ALA A 146 -1.76 -3.36 13.90
CA ALA A 146 -0.33 -3.63 14.02
C ALA A 146 0.43 -3.36 12.69
N LEU A 147 -0.19 -3.65 11.56
CA LEU A 147 0.35 -3.33 10.23
C LEU A 147 0.30 -1.82 9.99
N VAL A 148 -0.85 -1.20 10.27
CA VAL A 148 -1.04 0.25 10.15
C VAL A 148 0.01 1.01 10.96
N SER A 149 0.19 0.67 12.24
CA SER A 149 1.17 1.31 13.12
C SER A 149 2.58 1.21 12.55
N ARG A 150 2.97 0.04 12.04
CA ARG A 150 4.30 -0.16 11.44
C ARG A 150 4.52 0.69 10.20
N ILE A 151 3.52 0.80 9.33
CA ILE A 151 3.61 1.63 8.12
C ILE A 151 3.68 3.11 8.51
N VAL A 152 2.83 3.56 9.42
CA VAL A 152 2.84 4.95 9.91
C VAL A 152 4.20 5.33 10.47
N GLU A 153 4.76 4.49 11.34
CA GLU A 153 6.09 4.74 11.94
C GLU A 153 7.22 4.78 10.91
N ALA A 154 7.14 3.97 9.83
CA ALA A 154 8.18 3.92 8.82
C ALA A 154 8.07 5.02 7.76
N GLU A 155 6.85 5.47 7.48
CA GLU A 155 6.59 6.42 6.39
C GLU A 155 6.45 7.88 6.86
N LYS A 156 6.11 8.12 8.13
CA LYS A 156 6.06 9.48 8.68
C LYS A 156 7.46 10.12 8.74
N PRO A 157 7.57 11.44 8.61
CA PRO A 157 8.83 12.14 8.89
C PRO A 157 9.28 11.91 10.34
N VAL A 158 10.60 11.84 10.55
CA VAL A 158 11.20 11.55 11.88
C VAL A 158 10.77 12.55 12.95
N ALA A 159 10.59 13.82 12.57
CA ALA A 159 10.18 14.89 13.49
C ALA A 159 8.67 14.89 13.80
N VAL A 160 7.88 14.06 13.11
CA VAL A 160 6.43 14.03 13.27
C VAL A 160 6.02 12.93 14.24
N THR A 161 5.20 13.28 15.22
CA THR A 161 4.52 12.31 16.09
C THR A 161 3.21 11.86 15.44
N ALA A 162 2.79 10.62 15.67
CA ALA A 162 1.56 10.09 15.11
C ALA A 162 0.68 9.50 16.20
N GLU A 163 -0.62 9.78 16.10
CA GLU A 163 -1.67 9.15 16.87
C GLU A 163 -2.56 8.33 15.93
N ILE A 164 -2.93 7.13 16.33
CA ILE A 164 -3.78 6.24 15.53
C ILE A 164 -5.11 6.06 16.27
N THR A 165 -6.21 6.47 15.63
CA THR A 165 -7.56 6.35 16.16
C THR A 165 -8.42 5.51 15.22
N ILE A 166 -9.34 4.72 15.75
CA ILE A 166 -10.31 3.98 14.94
C ILE A 166 -11.52 4.89 14.73
N GLU A 167 -11.96 5.03 13.49
CA GLU A 167 -13.21 5.71 13.20
C GLU A 167 -14.39 4.87 13.66
N ASP A 168 -15.21 5.40 14.57
CA ASP A 168 -16.47 4.78 14.93
C ASP A 168 -17.35 4.62 13.67
N SER A 169 -17.98 3.46 13.56
CA SER A 169 -18.89 3.19 12.45
C SER A 169 -19.98 4.28 12.37
N PRO A 170 -20.40 4.72 11.17
CA PRO A 170 -21.50 5.68 11.04
C PRO A 170 -22.78 5.27 11.79
N ALA A 171 -22.95 3.98 12.06
CA ALA A 171 -24.06 3.46 12.88
C ALA A 171 -23.96 3.87 14.36
N GLU A 172 -22.77 3.94 14.94
CA GLU A 172 -22.58 4.36 16.34
C GLU A 172 -22.71 5.89 16.50
N ARG A 173 -22.30 6.66 15.50
CA ARG A 173 -22.56 8.11 15.47
C ARG A 173 -24.06 8.45 15.42
N ALA A 174 -24.88 7.63 14.78
CA ALA A 174 -26.34 7.81 14.74
C ALA A 174 -27.00 7.51 16.10
N VAL A 175 -26.49 6.52 16.84
CA VAL A 175 -26.98 6.18 18.18
C VAL A 175 -26.57 7.23 19.22
N GLY A 176 -25.35 7.75 19.15
CA GLY A 176 -24.87 8.80 20.05
C GLY A 176 -25.58 10.14 19.89
N ARG A 177 -26.15 10.43 18.70
CA ARG A 177 -26.95 11.65 18.46
C ARG A 177 -28.41 11.55 18.90
N ALA A 178 -28.94 10.35 19.11
CA ALA A 178 -30.32 10.12 19.48
C ALA A 178 -30.62 10.31 20.99
N SER A 179 -29.62 10.61 21.81
CA SER A 179 -29.76 10.73 23.28
C SER A 179 -29.51 12.13 23.82
N VAL A 180 -29.77 13.19 23.05
CA VAL A 180 -29.89 14.54 23.63
C VAL A 180 -31.34 14.72 24.09
N PRO A 181 -31.63 14.74 25.39
CA PRO A 181 -32.98 15.01 25.87
C PRO A 181 -33.36 16.45 25.48
N SER A 182 -34.53 16.59 24.84
CA SER A 182 -35.12 17.89 24.55
C SER A 182 -35.23 18.70 25.81
N PRO A 183 -34.88 19.99 25.83
CA PRO A 183 -35.10 20.86 26.99
C PRO A 183 -36.61 20.96 27.29
N PRO A 184 -37.00 21.04 28.56
CA PRO A 184 -38.43 21.16 28.96
C PRO A 184 -38.99 22.45 28.36
N VAL A 185 -40.14 22.32 27.69
CA VAL A 185 -40.92 23.44 27.19
C VAL A 185 -41.38 24.24 28.41
N GLY A 186 -40.80 25.43 28.54
CA GLY A 186 -41.25 26.40 29.57
C GLY A 186 -42.66 26.90 29.25
N PRO A 187 -43.41 27.33 30.29
CA PRO A 187 -44.82 27.77 30.14
C PRO A 187 -44.92 28.96 29.19
N THR A 188 -45.86 28.89 28.28
CA THR A 188 -46.24 29.92 27.32
C THR A 188 -46.61 31.23 28.06
N PRO A 189 -46.07 32.38 27.71
CA PRO A 189 -46.53 33.65 28.31
C PRO A 189 -47.95 33.94 27.84
N VAL A 190 -48.83 34.15 28.81
CA VAL A 190 -50.19 34.63 28.59
C VAL A 190 -50.11 36.10 28.16
N VAL A 191 -50.58 36.38 26.95
CA VAL A 191 -50.76 37.75 26.48
C VAL A 191 -52.02 38.35 27.15
N PRO A 192 -51.94 39.48 27.85
CA PRO A 192 -53.15 40.14 28.35
C PRO A 192 -53.88 40.82 27.20
N THR A 193 -55.14 40.47 27.04
CA THR A 193 -56.10 41.16 26.17
C THR A 193 -56.37 42.51 26.74
N SER A 194 -55.97 43.57 26.05
CA SER A 194 -56.44 44.91 26.34
C SER A 194 -57.74 45.18 25.60
N ALA A 195 -58.78 45.36 26.36
CA ALA A 195 -60.07 45.91 25.97
C ALA A 195 -59.93 47.45 25.71
N ASP A 196 -60.48 47.85 24.71
CA ASP A 196 -61.72 48.60 24.47
C ASP A 196 -61.55 50.07 24.21
N PRO A 197 -62.21 50.64 23.24
CA PRO A 197 -62.07 52.01 22.79
C PRO A 197 -63.04 52.93 23.50
N ALA A 198 -62.71 54.19 23.60
CA ALA A 198 -63.58 55.24 24.04
C ALA A 198 -63.73 56.34 22.97
N PRO A 199 -64.80 57.09 23.06
CA PRO A 199 -65.49 57.55 21.88
C PRO A 199 -65.11 58.96 21.45
N GLU A 200 -65.56 59.23 20.26
CA GLU A 200 -65.83 60.54 19.62
C GLU A 200 -66.22 61.67 20.58
N GLU A 201 -65.87 62.97 20.29
CA GLU A 201 -66.70 63.88 19.57
C GLU A 201 -66.10 65.29 19.59
N PRO A 202 -66.76 66.30 19.05
CA PRO A 202 -66.48 66.90 17.72
C PRO A 202 -66.24 68.45 17.89
N SER A 203 -65.76 68.99 16.84
CA SER A 203 -66.10 70.30 16.33
C SER A 203 -65.02 70.82 15.37
#